data_3f62e398419b5da2343dfa1a5661f171
#
_entry.id   3f62e398419b5da2343dfa1a5661f171
#
_cell.length_a   1.000
_cell.length_b   1.000
_cell.length_c   1.000
_cell.angle_alpha   90.00
_cell.angle_beta   90.00
_cell.angle_gamma   90.00
#
_symmetry.space_group_name_H-M   'P 1'
#
loop_
_entity.id
_entity.type
_entity.pdbx_description
1 polymer ?
#
loop_
_entity_poly.entity_id
_entity_poly.type
_entity_poly.pdbx_seq_one_letter_code
_entity_poly.pdbx_strand_id
1 'polypeptide(L)'
;AESLSQADNADSPEDNDNYSADETYEASEPDTSEAMSEQNIQEDLPLDNNWDDLVSAAPVSAGNSSDEDYVYQGETSETLQDYLRWQMQLTPFSDTDRTIAEIIIEAIDDNGLLTISCDDILESLGMDDVEADEVEAVIKRIQLFDPVGVAARSVQECLLVQLRQFDPATPYLSEAQKLIRDHTE
;
A
#
# COMPACT_ATOMS: atom_id res chain seq x y z
N ALA A 1 30.38 -33.29 -50.80
CA ALA A 1 30.95 -34.60 -50.42
C ALA A 1 30.81 -34.75 -48.93
N GLU A 2 29.89 -35.60 -48.63
CA GLU A 2 29.94 -36.72 -47.66
C GLU A 2 29.94 -36.26 -46.18
N SER A 3 29.18 -36.79 -45.35
CA SER A 3 28.18 -37.84 -45.19
C SER A 3 28.00 -38.07 -43.71
N LEU A 4 26.73 -38.14 -43.27
CA LEU A 4 26.14 -39.14 -42.37
C LEU A 4 27.00 -39.72 -41.21
N SER A 5 26.48 -39.62 -40.00
CA SER A 5 26.03 -40.80 -39.21
C SER A 5 25.45 -40.35 -37.87
N GLN A 6 24.27 -40.58 -37.68
CA GLN A 6 23.37 -41.39 -36.85
C GLN A 6 24.08 -42.15 -35.72
N ALA A 7 23.63 -41.94 -34.49
CA ALA A 7 23.40 -42.94 -33.44
C ALA A 7 22.63 -42.26 -32.29
N ASP A 8 21.38 -42.50 -32.19
CA ASP A 8 20.60 -43.28 -31.22
C ASP A 8 21.36 -43.61 -29.93
N ASN A 9 20.85 -43.08 -28.81
CA ASN A 9 20.58 -43.94 -27.66
C ASN A 9 19.51 -43.31 -26.77
N ALA A 10 18.35 -43.95 -26.79
CA ALA A 10 17.31 -43.85 -25.81
C ALA A 10 17.79 -44.49 -24.51
N ASP A 11 17.65 -43.81 -23.41
CA ASP A 11 17.49 -44.46 -22.12
C ASP A 11 16.47 -43.66 -21.28
N SER A 12 15.30 -44.24 -21.20
CA SER A 12 14.27 -43.92 -20.21
C SER A 12 14.56 -44.72 -18.96
N PRO A 13 14.54 -44.13 -17.79
CA PRO A 13 14.23 -44.88 -16.58
C PRO A 13 12.75 -44.81 -16.26
N GLU A 14 12.25 -45.97 -16.05
CA GLU A 14 10.92 -46.44 -15.73
C GLU A 14 10.24 -45.71 -14.59
N ASP A 15 8.95 -45.56 -14.81
CA ASP A 15 7.89 -45.34 -13.86
C ASP A 15 8.08 -46.18 -12.58
N ASN A 16 8.09 -45.52 -11.45
CA ASN A 16 7.83 -46.16 -10.18
C ASN A 16 6.57 -45.54 -9.59
N ASP A 17 5.45 -45.87 -10.22
CA ASP A 17 4.12 -45.74 -9.64
C ASP A 17 3.99 -46.74 -8.47
N ASN A 18 4.15 -46.19 -7.25
CA ASN A 18 3.64 -46.82 -6.07
C ASN A 18 3.17 -45.78 -5.07
N TYR A 19 2.11 -45.08 -5.43
CA TYR A 19 1.24 -44.46 -4.46
C TYR A 19 0.04 -45.34 -4.25
N SER A 20 0.13 -46.17 -3.23
CA SER A 20 -0.99 -46.87 -2.62
C SER A 20 -1.96 -45.81 -2.08
N ALA A 21 -3.01 -45.56 -2.84
CA ALA A 21 -4.18 -44.83 -2.37
C ALA A 21 -5.04 -45.80 -1.59
N ASP A 22 -4.97 -45.74 -0.28
CA ASP A 22 -6.10 -46.17 0.57
C ASP A 22 -5.85 -45.71 2.02
N GLU A 23 -6.05 -44.43 2.28
CA GLU A 23 -6.45 -43.95 3.59
C GLU A 23 -7.61 -42.99 3.38
N THR A 24 -8.80 -43.58 3.40
CA THR A 24 -10.05 -42.84 3.59
C THR A 24 -10.03 -42.21 4.97
N TYR A 25 -9.65 -40.93 5.01
CA TYR A 25 -10.00 -40.11 6.14
C TYR A 25 -11.49 -39.87 6.12
N GLU A 26 -12.22 -40.69 6.90
CA GLU A 26 -13.54 -40.32 7.33
C GLU A 26 -13.40 -39.04 8.17
N ALA A 27 -13.60 -37.89 7.51
CA ALA A 27 -13.86 -36.65 8.20
C ALA A 27 -15.19 -36.82 8.92
N SER A 28 -15.13 -37.20 10.19
CA SER A 28 -16.27 -37.08 11.09
C SER A 28 -16.55 -35.58 11.19
N GLU A 29 -17.54 -35.12 10.43
CA GLU A 29 -18.12 -33.80 10.62
C GLU A 29 -18.58 -33.73 12.08
N PRO A 30 -18.11 -32.76 12.89
CA PRO A 30 -18.67 -32.58 14.22
C PRO A 30 -20.13 -32.21 14.04
N ASP A 31 -21.01 -33.07 14.59
CA ASP A 31 -22.45 -32.85 14.60
C ASP A 31 -22.75 -31.59 15.41
N THR A 32 -22.80 -30.45 14.70
CA THR A 32 -23.13 -29.16 15.28
C THR A 32 -24.62 -29.03 15.61
N SER A 33 -25.42 -30.06 15.31
CA SER A 33 -26.86 -30.05 15.60
C SER A 33 -27.14 -30.20 17.10
N GLU A 34 -26.31 -30.94 17.85
CA GLU A 34 -26.44 -31.05 19.31
C GLU A 34 -25.99 -29.80 20.05
N ALA A 35 -25.01 -29.06 19.53
CA ALA A 35 -24.54 -27.82 20.15
C ALA A 35 -25.54 -26.66 20.01
N MET A 36 -26.47 -26.75 19.06
CA MET A 36 -27.53 -25.75 18.88
C MET A 36 -28.81 -26.05 19.67
N SER A 37 -28.96 -27.25 20.23
CA SER A 37 -30.17 -27.61 20.98
C SER A 37 -30.09 -27.33 22.48
N GLU A 38 -28.90 -27.02 23.01
CA GLU A 38 -28.73 -26.47 24.35
C GLU A 38 -28.66 -24.94 24.30
N GLN A 39 -29.70 -24.34 23.78
CA GLN A 39 -29.98 -22.91 24.02
C GLN A 39 -30.42 -22.72 25.48
N ASN A 40 -29.52 -22.90 26.41
CA ASN A 40 -29.63 -22.28 27.69
C ASN A 40 -29.02 -20.87 27.57
N ILE A 41 -29.62 -20.04 26.70
CA ILE A 41 -29.48 -18.62 26.74
C ILE A 41 -30.18 -18.23 28.03
N GLN A 42 -29.41 -17.87 29.06
CA GLN A 42 -29.96 -17.25 30.23
C GLN A 42 -30.73 -16.02 29.76
N GLU A 43 -32.03 -16.05 29.91
CA GLU A 43 -32.99 -14.98 29.56
C GLU A 43 -32.77 -13.72 30.42
N ASP A 44 -31.82 -13.77 31.34
CA ASP A 44 -31.37 -12.64 32.19
C ASP A 44 -29.95 -12.16 31.84
N LEU A 45 -29.68 -11.89 30.56
CA LEU A 45 -28.63 -10.94 30.21
C LEU A 45 -29.23 -9.55 30.38
N PRO A 46 -28.82 -8.78 31.39
CA PRO A 46 -29.26 -7.40 31.51
C PRO A 46 -28.68 -6.63 30.31
N LEU A 47 -29.55 -6.44 29.30
CA LEU A 47 -29.26 -5.64 28.10
C LEU A 47 -29.18 -4.14 28.42
N ASP A 48 -29.16 -3.80 29.69
CA ASP A 48 -29.03 -2.43 30.16
C ASP A 48 -27.58 -2.16 30.63
N ASN A 49 -26.63 -2.50 29.79
CA ASN A 49 -25.28 -1.96 29.93
C ASN A 49 -25.32 -0.53 29.43
N ASN A 50 -25.72 0.33 30.37
CA ASN A 50 -25.60 1.76 30.21
C ASN A 50 -24.11 2.08 29.93
N TRP A 51 -23.82 2.54 28.71
CA TRP A 51 -22.47 2.95 28.29
C TRP A 51 -21.89 4.03 29.23
N ASP A 52 -22.74 4.74 29.97
CA ASP A 52 -22.34 5.70 31.00
C ASP A 52 -21.63 5.04 32.19
N ASP A 53 -21.96 3.79 32.54
CA ASP A 53 -21.29 3.09 33.64
C ASP A 53 -19.90 2.59 33.27
N LEU A 54 -19.65 2.32 32.00
CA LEU A 54 -18.33 1.95 31.51
C LEU A 54 -17.36 3.14 31.45
N VAL A 55 -17.89 4.33 31.27
CA VAL A 55 -17.09 5.57 31.23
C VAL A 55 -16.92 6.14 32.66
N SER A 56 -17.82 5.79 33.58
CA SER A 56 -17.84 6.33 34.95
C SER A 56 -17.04 5.56 35.97
N ALA A 57 -16.53 4.38 35.62
CA ALA A 57 -15.68 3.58 36.51
C ALA A 57 -14.19 3.91 36.34
N ALA A 58 -13.85 5.18 36.40
CA ALA A 58 -12.50 5.57 36.73
C ALA A 58 -12.31 5.37 38.24
N PRO A 59 -11.41 4.51 38.72
CA PRO A 59 -11.14 4.43 40.14
C PRO A 59 -10.53 5.75 40.59
N VAL A 60 -11.26 6.47 41.41
CA VAL A 60 -10.72 7.62 42.15
C VAL A 60 -9.76 7.04 43.20
N SER A 61 -8.54 6.74 42.81
CA SER A 61 -7.46 6.50 43.74
C SER A 61 -6.98 7.87 44.22
N ALA A 62 -7.51 8.30 45.36
CA ALA A 62 -6.90 9.38 46.13
C ALA A 62 -5.53 8.89 46.65
N GLY A 63 -4.44 9.33 46.04
CA GLY A 63 -3.10 8.97 46.47
C GLY A 63 -2.01 9.62 45.63
N ASN A 64 -1.73 10.88 45.95
CA ASN A 64 -0.42 11.52 45.87
C ASN A 64 0.37 11.52 44.56
N SER A 65 0.31 12.68 43.88
CA SER A 65 1.43 13.38 43.23
C SER A 65 2.42 12.58 42.42
N SER A 66 2.25 12.64 41.19
CA SER A 66 3.14 13.26 40.21
C SER A 66 2.28 13.63 39.03
N ASP A 67 2.26 14.92 38.71
CA ASP A 67 1.78 15.44 37.45
C ASP A 67 2.65 14.84 36.32
N GLU A 68 2.47 13.58 36.04
CA GLU A 68 2.71 13.06 34.70
C GLU A 68 1.40 13.32 33.99
N ASP A 69 1.35 14.47 33.33
CA ASP A 69 0.43 14.74 32.26
C ASP A 69 0.38 13.48 31.38
N TYR A 70 -0.61 12.62 31.62
CA TYR A 70 -1.04 11.67 30.61
C TYR A 70 -1.58 12.49 29.47
N VAL A 71 -0.66 13.04 28.69
CA VAL A 71 -0.97 13.54 27.38
C VAL A 71 -1.54 12.35 26.66
N TYR A 72 -2.86 12.28 26.54
CA TYR A 72 -3.54 11.46 25.59
C TYR A 72 -2.86 11.75 24.26
N GLN A 73 -1.88 10.93 23.91
CA GLN A 73 -1.32 10.90 22.56
C GLN A 73 -2.48 10.40 21.70
N GLY A 74 -3.31 11.36 21.33
CA GLY A 74 -4.37 11.16 20.37
C GLY A 74 -3.78 10.43 19.19
N GLU A 75 -4.61 9.63 18.57
CA GLU A 75 -4.36 8.85 17.37
C GLU A 75 -3.25 9.50 16.57
N THR A 76 -2.15 8.76 16.35
CA THR A 76 -1.12 9.16 15.40
C THR A 76 -1.83 9.30 14.08
N SER A 77 -2.26 10.51 13.74
CA SER A 77 -2.81 10.78 12.43
C SER A 77 -1.70 10.48 11.44
N GLU A 78 -1.86 9.40 10.67
CA GLU A 78 -0.94 9.08 9.59
C GLU A 78 -0.82 10.29 8.70
N THR A 79 0.40 10.76 8.51
CA THR A 79 0.65 11.88 7.60
C THR A 79 0.59 11.40 6.16
N LEU A 80 0.37 12.33 5.22
CA LEU A 80 0.46 12.01 3.79
C LEU A 80 1.80 11.35 3.47
N GLN A 81 2.89 11.87 4.05
CA GLN A 81 4.23 11.33 3.83
C GLN A 81 4.38 9.89 4.36
N ASP A 82 3.79 9.55 5.51
CA ASP A 82 3.84 8.19 6.06
C ASP A 82 3.06 7.23 5.15
N TYR A 83 1.93 7.65 4.63
CA TYR A 83 1.13 6.88 3.69
C TYR A 83 1.88 6.64 2.37
N LEU A 84 2.56 7.66 1.84
CA LEU A 84 3.39 7.52 0.64
C LEU A 84 4.62 6.62 0.87
N ARG A 85 5.28 6.70 2.03
CA ARG A 85 6.37 5.79 2.40
C ARG A 85 5.89 4.34 2.45
N TRP A 86 4.70 4.10 2.98
CA TRP A 86 4.10 2.77 2.99
C TRP A 86 3.87 2.26 1.56
N GLN A 87 3.31 3.05 0.66
CA GLN A 87 3.13 2.68 -0.75
C GLN A 87 4.48 2.43 -1.47
N MET A 88 5.48 3.25 -1.17
CA MET A 88 6.83 3.07 -1.70
C MET A 88 7.42 1.70 -1.32
N GLN A 89 7.22 1.26 -0.07
CA GLN A 89 7.69 -0.05 0.39
C GLN A 89 7.03 -1.22 -0.36
N LEU A 90 5.80 -1.05 -0.81
CA LEU A 90 5.07 -2.06 -1.59
C LEU A 90 5.43 -2.04 -3.07
N THR A 91 6.08 -0.97 -3.53
CA THR A 91 6.45 -0.80 -4.94
C THR A 91 7.83 -1.39 -5.19
N PRO A 92 8.04 -2.15 -6.29
CA PRO A 92 9.34 -2.69 -6.64
C PRO A 92 10.26 -1.58 -7.19
N PHE A 93 10.93 -0.88 -6.31
CA PHE A 93 11.99 0.07 -6.61
C PHE A 93 13.37 -0.58 -6.46
N SER A 94 14.35 -0.13 -7.24
CA SER A 94 15.75 -0.41 -6.96
C SER A 94 16.20 0.31 -5.67
N ASP A 95 17.36 -0.02 -5.13
CA ASP A 95 17.87 0.65 -3.93
C ASP A 95 18.14 2.15 -4.20
N THR A 96 18.62 2.48 -5.40
CA THR A 96 18.83 3.86 -5.85
C THR A 96 17.50 4.59 -5.98
N ASP A 97 16.51 4.02 -6.68
CA ASP A 97 15.18 4.61 -6.84
C ASP A 97 14.50 4.86 -5.49
N ARG A 98 14.70 3.95 -4.54
CA ARG A 98 14.14 4.07 -3.18
C ARG A 98 14.74 5.27 -2.45
N THR A 99 16.04 5.47 -2.55
CA THR A 99 16.70 6.63 -1.96
C THR A 99 16.20 7.94 -2.59
N ILE A 100 16.04 7.96 -3.91
CA ILE A 100 15.45 9.10 -4.63
C ILE A 100 14.01 9.33 -4.17
N ALA A 101 13.21 8.27 -4.06
CA ALA A 101 11.80 8.36 -3.65
C ALA A 101 11.64 8.90 -2.22
N GLU A 102 12.52 8.53 -1.29
CA GLU A 102 12.52 9.06 0.08
C GLU A 102 12.73 10.58 0.09
N ILE A 103 13.70 11.09 -0.66
CA ILE A 103 13.95 12.53 -0.77
C ILE A 103 12.75 13.25 -1.38
N ILE A 104 12.15 12.67 -2.42
CA ILE A 104 10.95 13.23 -3.06
C ILE A 104 9.79 13.28 -2.05
N ILE A 105 9.52 12.21 -1.31
CA ILE A 105 8.42 12.15 -0.34
C ILE A 105 8.62 13.16 0.80
N GLU A 106 9.84 13.36 1.25
CA GLU A 106 10.15 14.37 2.27
C GLU A 106 9.94 15.80 1.78
N ALA A 107 10.10 16.03 0.48
CA ALA A 107 9.93 17.34 -0.15
C ALA A 107 8.50 17.64 -0.59
N ILE A 108 7.54 16.74 -0.33
CA ILE A 108 6.12 16.96 -0.61
C ILE A 108 5.52 17.80 0.51
N ASP A 109 4.80 18.86 0.13
CA ASP A 109 4.06 19.70 1.07
C ASP A 109 2.71 19.09 1.50
N ASP A 110 2.01 19.75 2.41
CA ASP A 110 0.69 19.34 2.89
C ASP A 110 -0.39 19.31 1.80
N ASN A 111 -0.16 20.00 0.67
CA ASN A 111 -1.06 20.00 -0.48
C ASN A 111 -0.75 18.88 -1.47
N GLY A 112 0.30 18.11 -1.21
CA GLY A 112 0.75 17.02 -2.08
C GLY A 112 1.61 17.48 -3.25
N LEU A 113 2.12 18.72 -3.24
CA LEU A 113 2.96 19.26 -4.30
C LEU A 113 4.45 19.13 -3.94
N LEU A 114 5.27 18.88 -4.96
CA LEU A 114 6.72 18.84 -4.83
C LEU A 114 7.29 20.25 -4.73
N THR A 115 8.03 20.54 -3.65
CA THR A 115 8.55 21.87 -3.36
C THR A 115 9.95 22.13 -3.89
N ILE A 116 10.69 21.09 -4.27
CA ILE A 116 12.08 21.16 -4.73
C ILE A 116 12.20 20.80 -6.21
N SER A 117 13.28 21.26 -6.85
CA SER A 117 13.56 20.93 -8.26
C SER A 117 14.30 19.60 -8.39
N CYS A 118 14.36 19.04 -9.61
CA CYS A 118 15.17 17.86 -9.88
C CYS A 118 16.66 18.06 -9.59
N ASP A 119 17.15 19.26 -9.83
CA ASP A 119 18.57 19.60 -9.58
C ASP A 119 18.87 19.60 -8.08
N ASP A 120 17.95 20.10 -7.24
CA ASP A 120 18.08 20.08 -5.78
C ASP A 120 18.04 18.62 -5.25
N ILE A 121 17.25 17.75 -5.87
CA ILE A 121 17.21 16.32 -5.52
C ILE A 121 18.55 15.67 -5.83
N LEU A 122 19.12 15.93 -7.00
CA LEU A 122 20.42 15.40 -7.40
C LEU A 122 21.55 15.91 -6.48
N GLU A 123 21.52 17.18 -6.09
CA GLU A 123 22.47 17.74 -5.14
C GLU A 123 22.35 17.09 -3.76
N SER A 124 21.11 16.82 -3.32
CA SER A 124 20.83 16.16 -2.03
C SER A 124 21.28 14.70 -2.01
N LEU A 125 21.19 13.99 -3.15
CA LEU A 125 21.68 12.63 -3.30
C LEU A 125 23.20 12.53 -3.19
N GLY A 126 23.92 13.53 -3.73
CA GLY A 126 25.39 13.52 -3.76
C GLY A 126 25.99 12.31 -4.49
N MET A 127 25.25 11.70 -5.40
CA MET A 127 25.65 10.55 -6.20
C MET A 127 25.94 11.01 -7.63
N ASP A 128 27.17 10.82 -8.09
CA ASP A 128 27.59 11.22 -9.45
C ASP A 128 27.01 10.26 -10.53
N ASP A 129 26.51 9.10 -10.14
CA ASP A 129 26.01 8.07 -11.04
C ASP A 129 24.50 8.21 -11.37
N VAL A 130 23.78 9.15 -10.73
CA VAL A 130 22.34 9.34 -10.93
C VAL A 130 22.09 10.49 -11.89
N GLU A 131 21.32 10.21 -12.95
CA GLU A 131 20.95 11.21 -13.95
C GLU A 131 19.58 11.84 -13.65
N ALA A 132 19.35 13.05 -14.16
CA ALA A 132 18.07 13.77 -13.98
C ALA A 132 16.87 12.97 -14.54
N ASP A 133 17.09 12.18 -15.56
CA ASP A 133 16.06 11.33 -16.18
C ASP A 133 15.59 10.21 -15.22
N GLU A 134 16.49 9.70 -14.37
CA GLU A 134 16.14 8.71 -13.34
C GLU A 134 15.27 9.34 -12.25
N VAL A 135 15.65 10.53 -11.78
CA VAL A 135 14.84 11.28 -10.82
C VAL A 135 13.44 11.55 -11.39
N GLU A 136 13.36 11.97 -12.66
CA GLU A 136 12.07 12.22 -13.30
C GLU A 136 11.24 10.94 -13.46
N ALA A 137 11.87 9.81 -13.72
CA ALA A 137 11.18 8.50 -13.80
C ALA A 137 10.60 8.11 -12.44
N VAL A 138 11.32 8.33 -11.34
CA VAL A 138 10.83 8.08 -9.97
C VAL A 138 9.68 9.03 -9.62
N ILE A 139 9.80 10.34 -9.93
CA ILE A 139 8.69 11.30 -9.74
C ILE A 139 7.43 10.82 -10.46
N LYS A 140 7.53 10.46 -11.74
CA LYS A 140 6.38 9.96 -12.52
C LYS A 140 5.76 8.70 -11.92
N ARG A 141 6.55 7.88 -11.26
CA ARG A 141 6.05 6.68 -10.59
C ARG A 141 5.31 7.02 -9.30
N ILE A 142 5.84 7.96 -8.51
CA ILE A 142 5.19 8.46 -7.29
C ILE A 142 3.89 9.20 -7.62
N GLN A 143 3.82 9.93 -8.73
CA GLN A 143 2.60 10.59 -9.20
C GLN A 143 1.41 9.64 -9.44
N LEU A 144 1.68 8.34 -9.56
CA LEU A 144 0.64 7.30 -9.70
C LEU A 144 0.23 6.69 -8.35
N PHE A 145 0.85 7.10 -7.25
CA PHE A 145 0.44 6.68 -5.92
C PHE A 145 -0.91 7.30 -5.53
N ASP A 146 -1.48 6.83 -4.45
CA ASP A 146 -2.70 7.40 -3.88
C ASP A 146 -2.33 8.43 -2.79
N PRO A 147 -2.77 9.68 -2.94
CA PRO A 147 -3.64 10.26 -3.96
C PRO A 147 -2.93 10.53 -5.30
N VAL A 148 -3.62 10.22 -6.39
CA VAL A 148 -3.07 10.37 -7.75
C VAL A 148 -2.73 11.83 -8.06
N GLY A 149 -1.54 12.05 -8.61
CA GLY A 149 -1.01 13.38 -8.91
C GLY A 149 -0.21 14.00 -7.76
N VAL A 150 0.03 13.25 -6.68
CA VAL A 150 0.98 13.63 -5.62
C VAL A 150 2.39 13.80 -6.21
N ALA A 151 3.23 14.62 -5.58
CA ALA A 151 4.56 15.00 -6.10
C ALA A 151 4.53 15.72 -7.47
N ALA A 152 3.40 16.28 -7.87
CA ALA A 152 3.35 17.17 -9.01
C ALA A 152 4.01 18.51 -8.66
N ARG A 153 4.71 19.14 -9.62
CA ARG A 153 5.37 20.45 -9.44
C ARG A 153 4.39 21.62 -9.46
N SER A 154 3.19 21.37 -9.97
CA SER A 154 2.11 22.37 -10.08
C SER A 154 0.75 21.70 -10.07
N VAL A 155 -0.28 22.49 -9.74
CA VAL A 155 -1.68 22.04 -9.84
C VAL A 155 -2.03 21.61 -11.26
N GLN A 156 -1.48 22.27 -12.25
CA GLN A 156 -1.65 21.93 -13.68
C GLN A 156 -1.15 20.51 -13.97
N GLU A 157 0.06 20.19 -13.53
CA GLU A 157 0.64 18.85 -13.69
C GLU A 157 -0.19 17.81 -12.98
N CYS A 158 -0.60 18.08 -11.74
CA CYS A 158 -1.46 17.20 -10.94
C CYS A 158 -2.77 16.87 -11.69
N LEU A 159 -3.47 17.89 -12.19
CA LEU A 159 -4.71 17.69 -12.95
C LEU A 159 -4.48 16.90 -14.25
N LEU A 160 -3.36 17.15 -14.95
CA LEU A 160 -3.03 16.38 -16.16
C LEU A 160 -2.73 14.91 -15.86
N VAL A 161 -2.09 14.61 -14.73
CA VAL A 161 -1.85 13.23 -14.29
C VAL A 161 -3.17 12.55 -13.95
N GLN A 162 -4.08 13.22 -13.23
CA GLN A 162 -5.40 12.70 -12.92
C GLN A 162 -6.25 12.46 -14.17
N LEU A 163 -6.23 13.39 -15.13
CA LEU A 163 -6.97 13.23 -16.38
C LEU A 163 -6.47 12.07 -17.26
N ARG A 164 -5.22 11.66 -17.12
CA ARG A 164 -4.67 10.50 -17.84
C ARG A 164 -5.19 9.17 -17.31
N GLN A 165 -5.78 9.14 -16.12
CA GLN A 165 -6.37 7.95 -15.53
C GLN A 165 -7.76 7.61 -16.10
N PHE A 166 -8.42 8.59 -16.72
CA PHE A 166 -9.73 8.37 -17.31
C PHE A 166 -9.64 7.59 -18.63
N ASP A 167 -10.68 6.82 -18.91
CA ASP A 167 -10.80 6.11 -20.18
C ASP A 167 -10.70 7.11 -21.36
N PRO A 168 -9.88 6.82 -22.37
CA PRO A 168 -9.79 7.64 -23.59
C PRO A 168 -11.14 7.92 -24.29
N ALA A 169 -12.14 7.06 -24.06
CA ALA A 169 -13.50 7.25 -24.58
C ALA A 169 -14.34 8.24 -23.76
N THR A 170 -13.81 8.78 -22.67
CA THR A 170 -14.52 9.78 -21.83
C THR A 170 -14.79 11.04 -22.64
N PRO A 171 -16.08 11.48 -22.72
CA PRO A 171 -16.42 12.68 -23.47
C PRO A 171 -15.69 13.91 -22.91
N TYR A 172 -15.22 14.77 -23.81
CA TYR A 172 -14.53 16.03 -23.51
C TYR A 172 -13.18 15.90 -22.79
N LEU A 173 -12.58 14.71 -22.72
CA LEU A 173 -11.28 14.51 -22.06
C LEU A 173 -10.16 15.30 -22.76
N SER A 174 -10.16 15.30 -24.10
CA SER A 174 -9.15 16.02 -24.90
C SER A 174 -9.27 17.53 -24.75
N GLU A 175 -10.49 18.03 -24.64
CA GLU A 175 -10.77 19.45 -24.42
C GLU A 175 -10.36 19.89 -23.04
N ALA A 176 -10.64 19.07 -22.02
CA ALA A 176 -10.21 19.32 -20.64
C ALA A 176 -8.68 19.39 -20.55
N GLN A 177 -7.98 18.44 -21.18
CA GLN A 177 -6.50 18.46 -21.20
C GLN A 177 -5.93 19.69 -21.91
N LYS A 178 -6.58 20.15 -23.01
CA LYS A 178 -6.17 21.39 -23.69
C LYS A 178 -6.42 22.60 -22.82
N LEU A 179 -7.61 22.68 -22.20
CA LEU A 179 -7.95 23.79 -21.30
C LEU A 179 -6.91 23.97 -20.20
N ILE A 180 -6.49 22.87 -19.56
CA ILE A 180 -5.48 22.92 -18.48
C ILE A 180 -4.13 23.38 -19.02
N ARG A 181 -3.72 22.95 -20.23
CA ARG A 181 -2.45 23.37 -20.81
C ARG A 181 -2.43 24.84 -21.21
N ASP A 182 -3.58 25.36 -21.71
CA ASP A 182 -3.66 26.68 -22.35
C ASP A 182 -4.02 27.78 -21.36
N HIS A 183 -4.63 27.47 -20.21
CA HIS A 183 -5.26 28.45 -19.31
C HIS A 183 -4.79 28.43 -17.86
N THR A 184 -3.72 27.66 -17.56
CA THR A 184 -3.14 27.70 -16.22
C THR A 184 -1.93 28.64 -16.22
N GLU A 185 -2.18 29.87 -15.80
CA GLU A 185 -1.16 30.80 -15.33
C GLU A 185 -1.01 30.71 -13.82
#